data_d580854bf9d13b6f4d81461abed22095
#
_entry.id   d580854bf9d13b6f4d81461abed22095
#
_cell.length_a   1.000
_cell.length_b   1.000
_cell.length_c   1.000
_cell.angle_alpha   90.00
_cell.angle_beta   90.00
_cell.angle_gamma   90.00
#
_symmetry.space_group_name_H-M   'P 1'
#
loop_
_entity.id
_entity.type
_entity.pdbx_description
1 polymer ?
#
loop_
_entity_poly.entity_id
_entity_poly.type
_entity_poly.pdbx_seq_one_letter_code
_entity_poly.pdbx_strand_id
1 'polypeptide(L)'
;EITDALEELDFDVNQMDTFYDNCASYNIEIVDDYSTDADLKIGMDSSLNDDLEMALSTEGIAIDDPVKIYLKEIGRVPLLTAEEEIELAQRMTQGDSYAKKRLSEANLRLVVSIAKKYVGRGMQFLDLIQEGNLGLIKAVEKFDYTKGFKFSTYATWWIRQAITRAIADQARTIRIPVHMVETITKVKKVSSQLLHENGHDPSAD
;
A
#
# COMPACT_ATOMS: atom_id res chain seq x y z
N GLU A 1 5.85 3.02 -12.92
CA GLU A 1 7.06 2.55 -13.65
C GLU A 1 8.20 2.17 -12.68
N ILE A 2 8.73 3.12 -11.84
CA ILE A 2 9.80 2.76 -10.86
C ILE A 2 9.30 1.66 -9.91
N THR A 3 8.07 1.78 -9.43
CA THR A 3 7.41 0.82 -8.55
C THR A 3 7.33 -0.56 -9.19
N ASP A 4 6.92 -0.62 -10.45
CA ASP A 4 6.75 -1.86 -11.19
C ASP A 4 8.13 -2.49 -11.50
N ALA A 5 9.13 -1.66 -11.85
CA ALA A 5 10.49 -2.12 -12.08
C ALA A 5 11.15 -2.66 -10.81
N LEU A 6 10.90 -2.06 -9.65
CA LEU A 6 11.43 -2.54 -8.37
C LEU A 6 10.71 -3.82 -7.89
N GLU A 7 9.42 -3.99 -8.22
CA GLU A 7 8.72 -5.26 -7.98
C GLU A 7 9.28 -6.40 -8.83
N GLU A 8 9.68 -6.12 -10.08
CA GLU A 8 10.32 -7.12 -10.94
C GLU A 8 11.70 -7.56 -10.43
N LEU A 9 12.41 -6.68 -9.73
CA LEU A 9 13.75 -6.93 -9.21
C LEU A 9 13.77 -7.57 -7.80
N ASP A 10 12.63 -7.97 -7.21
CA ASP A 10 12.56 -8.52 -5.85
C ASP A 10 13.20 -7.60 -4.79
N PHE A 11 12.98 -6.29 -4.92
CA PHE A 11 13.65 -5.27 -4.13
C PHE A 11 13.16 -5.27 -2.68
N ASP A 12 14.07 -5.41 -1.71
CA ASP A 12 13.73 -5.43 -0.28
C ASP A 12 13.40 -4.00 0.20
N VAL A 13 12.34 -3.87 0.99
CA VAL A 13 11.92 -2.60 1.60
C VAL A 13 13.03 -1.96 2.45
N ASN A 14 13.89 -2.77 3.08
CA ASN A 14 15.03 -2.24 3.82
C ASN A 14 16.07 -1.54 2.91
N GLN A 15 16.06 -1.83 1.62
CA GLN A 15 16.91 -1.19 0.60
C GLN A 15 16.28 0.09 0.03
N MET A 16 14.98 0.34 0.31
CA MET A 16 14.29 1.53 -0.18
C MET A 16 14.90 2.83 0.33
N ASP A 17 15.24 2.87 1.61
CA ASP A 17 15.90 4.04 2.19
C ASP A 17 17.21 4.31 1.46
N THR A 18 18.00 3.26 1.19
CA THR A 18 19.27 3.35 0.43
C THR A 18 19.02 3.74 -1.03
N PHE A 19 17.96 3.25 -1.64
CA PHE A 19 17.58 3.62 -3.02
C PHE A 19 17.24 5.11 -3.11
N TYR A 20 16.40 5.63 -2.19
CA TYR A 20 16.08 7.06 -2.16
C TYR A 20 17.32 7.92 -1.85
N ASP A 21 18.19 7.48 -0.96
CA ASP A 21 19.46 8.16 -0.66
C ASP A 21 20.38 8.20 -1.89
N ASN A 22 20.44 7.11 -2.65
CA ASN A 22 21.18 7.07 -3.91
C ASN A 22 20.57 8.00 -4.95
N CYS A 23 19.24 8.00 -5.14
CA CYS A 23 18.58 8.92 -6.06
C CYS A 23 18.86 10.38 -5.70
N ALA A 24 18.80 10.73 -4.41
CA ALA A 24 19.15 12.07 -3.94
C ALA A 24 20.62 12.41 -4.18
N SER A 25 21.56 11.46 -3.96
CA SER A 25 23.00 11.66 -4.17
C SER A 25 23.37 11.86 -5.63
N TYR A 26 22.61 11.24 -6.56
CA TYR A 26 22.79 11.38 -8.01
C TYR A 26 21.97 12.52 -8.61
N ASN A 27 21.34 13.38 -7.80
CA ASN A 27 20.43 14.44 -8.27
C ASN A 27 19.32 13.91 -9.19
N ILE A 28 18.86 12.69 -8.96
CA ILE A 28 17.71 12.12 -9.67
C ILE A 28 16.45 12.59 -8.94
N GLU A 29 15.72 13.49 -9.55
CA GLU A 29 14.44 13.94 -9.07
C GLU A 29 13.41 12.83 -9.35
N ILE A 30 12.84 12.27 -8.28
CA ILE A 30 11.73 11.32 -8.41
C ILE A 30 10.48 12.16 -8.64
N VAL A 31 10.11 12.30 -9.90
CA VAL A 31 8.86 12.96 -10.28
C VAL A 31 7.74 11.96 -10.09
N ASP A 32 6.78 12.33 -9.25
CA ASP A 32 5.49 11.64 -9.23
C ASP A 32 4.81 11.88 -10.58
N ASP A 33 5.03 11.00 -11.56
CA ASP A 33 4.30 11.01 -12.83
C ASP A 33 2.85 10.52 -12.63
N TYR A 34 2.22 11.12 -11.65
CA TYR A 34 0.79 10.98 -11.38
C TYR A 34 -0.05 11.90 -12.27
N SER A 35 0.51 12.37 -13.36
CA SER A 35 -0.25 12.97 -14.45
C SER A 35 -0.99 11.94 -15.32
N THR A 36 -0.71 10.64 -15.16
CA THR A 36 -1.59 9.55 -15.58
C THR A 36 -2.16 8.82 -14.37
N ASP A 37 -2.66 9.41 -13.53
CA ASP A 37 -3.94 9.90 -13.06
C ASP A 37 -5.04 8.84 -12.87
N ALA A 38 -4.83 7.56 -13.15
CA ALA A 38 -5.83 6.54 -12.91
C ALA A 38 -5.65 5.82 -11.55
N ASP A 39 -4.42 5.68 -11.04
CA ASP A 39 -4.18 4.82 -9.88
C ASP A 39 -4.01 5.55 -8.55
N LEU A 40 -3.75 6.87 -8.53
CA LEU A 40 -3.67 7.67 -7.29
C LEU A 40 -4.77 8.72 -7.16
N LYS A 41 -5.46 9.07 -8.22
CA LYS A 41 -6.80 9.65 -8.07
C LYS A 41 -7.73 8.70 -7.32
N ILE A 42 -7.45 7.40 -7.30
CA ILE A 42 -8.16 6.42 -6.46
C ILE A 42 -7.94 6.69 -4.96
N GLY A 43 -6.84 7.32 -4.55
CA GLY A 43 -6.63 7.76 -3.16
C GLY A 43 -7.19 9.15 -2.86
N MET A 44 -7.39 10.00 -3.88
CA MET A 44 -7.88 11.38 -3.75
C MET A 44 -9.17 11.64 -4.53
N ASP A 45 -9.69 10.65 -5.28
CA ASP A 45 -10.80 10.90 -6.19
C ASP A 45 -12.14 10.37 -5.70
N SER A 46 -13.16 10.95 -6.28
CA SER A 46 -14.59 10.72 -6.16
C SER A 46 -15.00 9.24 -6.10
N SER A 47 -14.23 8.31 -6.71
CA SER A 47 -14.59 6.90 -6.71
C SER A 47 -14.55 6.24 -5.32
N LEU A 48 -13.60 6.63 -4.44
CA LEU A 48 -13.64 6.19 -3.04
C LEU A 48 -14.76 6.87 -2.26
N ASN A 49 -15.06 8.13 -2.59
CA ASN A 49 -16.23 8.80 -2.05
C ASN A 49 -17.50 8.18 -2.63
N ASP A 50 -17.54 7.86 -3.92
CA ASP A 50 -18.67 7.19 -4.58
C ASP A 50 -18.84 5.75 -4.08
N ASP A 51 -17.75 4.98 -3.93
CA ASP A 51 -17.77 3.66 -3.29
C ASP A 51 -18.14 3.73 -1.81
N LEU A 52 -17.68 4.78 -1.12
CA LEU A 52 -18.00 5.06 0.28
C LEU A 52 -19.45 5.55 0.39
N GLU A 53 -19.91 6.44 -0.48
CA GLU A 53 -21.30 6.90 -0.56
C GLU A 53 -22.23 5.77 -1.01
N MET A 54 -21.81 4.93 -1.96
CA MET A 54 -22.56 3.74 -2.36
C MET A 54 -22.63 2.72 -1.21
N ALA A 55 -21.56 2.51 -0.46
CA ALA A 55 -21.57 1.70 0.76
C ALA A 55 -22.41 2.33 1.88
N LEU A 56 -22.51 3.67 1.92
CA LEU A 56 -23.31 4.42 2.89
C LEU A 56 -24.77 4.57 2.46
N SER A 57 -25.06 4.62 1.15
CA SER A 57 -26.38 4.87 0.57
C SER A 57 -27.20 3.60 0.31
N THR A 58 -26.61 2.41 0.49
CA THR A 58 -27.38 1.17 0.38
C THR A 58 -28.30 1.04 1.59
N GLU A 59 -29.43 1.74 1.53
CA GLU A 59 -30.53 1.59 2.47
C GLU A 59 -30.99 0.12 2.40
N GLY A 60 -30.76 -0.61 3.49
CA GLY A 60 -31.30 -1.96 3.67
C GLY A 60 -30.30 -3.06 3.98
N ILE A 61 -29.00 -2.79 4.03
CA ILE A 61 -28.03 -3.78 4.52
C ILE A 61 -27.75 -3.50 6.00
N ALA A 62 -27.81 -4.56 6.80
CA ALA A 62 -27.70 -4.52 8.26
C ALA A 62 -26.59 -3.55 8.74
N ILE A 63 -26.95 -2.77 9.75
CA ILE A 63 -26.05 -1.79 10.44
C ILE A 63 -24.81 -2.47 11.04
N ASP A 64 -24.77 -3.79 11.07
CA ASP A 64 -23.75 -4.62 11.71
C ASP A 64 -22.57 -5.02 10.80
N ASP A 65 -22.41 -4.43 9.60
CA ASP A 65 -21.23 -4.71 8.80
C ASP A 65 -20.01 -3.91 9.31
N PRO A 66 -19.03 -4.58 9.97
CA PRO A 66 -17.88 -3.91 10.57
C PRO A 66 -17.03 -3.16 9.54
N VAL A 67 -17.05 -3.58 8.27
CA VAL A 67 -16.36 -2.89 7.17
C VAL A 67 -16.98 -1.51 6.96
N LYS A 68 -18.29 -1.43 6.89
CA LYS A 68 -19.00 -0.15 6.70
C LYS A 68 -18.79 0.82 7.84
N ILE A 69 -18.84 0.32 9.07
CA ILE A 69 -18.57 1.14 10.27
C ILE A 69 -17.17 1.73 10.19
N TYR A 70 -16.17 0.90 9.90
CA TYR A 70 -14.79 1.35 9.76
C TYR A 70 -14.61 2.40 8.65
N LEU A 71 -15.17 2.14 7.46
CA LEU A 71 -15.09 3.08 6.32
C LEU A 71 -15.76 4.42 6.64
N LYS A 72 -16.88 4.40 7.36
CA LYS A 72 -17.57 5.61 7.82
C LYS A 72 -16.72 6.42 8.81
N GLU A 73 -16.02 5.76 9.71
CA GLU A 73 -15.18 6.42 10.69
C GLU A 73 -13.96 7.09 10.06
N ILE A 74 -13.23 6.38 9.19
CA ILE A 74 -12.07 6.97 8.50
C ILE A 74 -12.45 8.08 7.54
N GLY A 75 -13.66 8.03 6.96
CA GLY A 75 -14.20 9.07 6.08
C GLY A 75 -14.44 10.41 6.76
N ARG A 76 -14.57 10.45 8.10
CA ARG A 76 -14.75 11.68 8.88
C ARG A 76 -13.47 12.50 9.05
N VAL A 77 -12.31 11.86 8.83
CA VAL A 77 -11.02 12.53 8.99
C VAL A 77 -10.72 13.31 7.72
N PRO A 78 -10.54 14.65 7.79
CA PRO A 78 -10.21 15.46 6.63
C PRO A 78 -8.82 15.09 6.09
N LEU A 79 -8.66 15.15 4.76
CA LEU A 79 -7.38 14.98 4.10
C LEU A 79 -6.43 16.12 4.46
N LEU A 80 -5.14 15.83 4.42
CA LEU A 80 -4.09 16.81 4.65
C LEU A 80 -3.66 17.48 3.35
N THR A 81 -3.31 18.75 3.42
CA THR A 81 -2.59 19.42 2.34
C THR A 81 -1.10 19.07 2.40
N ALA A 82 -0.36 19.31 1.30
CA ALA A 82 1.09 19.05 1.28
C ALA A 82 1.85 19.85 2.35
N GLU A 83 1.39 21.06 2.65
CA GLU A 83 1.98 21.93 3.67
C GLU A 83 1.73 21.38 5.08
N GLU A 84 0.51 20.89 5.35
CA GLU A 84 0.17 20.24 6.62
C GLU A 84 0.93 18.92 6.83
N GLU A 85 1.17 18.14 5.76
CA GLU A 85 2.00 16.92 5.84
C GLU A 85 3.42 17.26 6.31
N ILE A 86 4.04 18.29 5.72
CA ILE A 86 5.39 18.74 6.09
C ILE A 86 5.41 19.27 7.53
N GLU A 87 4.43 20.07 7.92
CA GLU A 87 4.35 20.60 9.30
C GLU A 87 4.23 19.47 10.32
N LEU A 88 3.34 18.51 10.07
CA LEU A 88 3.17 17.36 10.95
C LEU A 88 4.45 16.51 11.00
N ALA A 89 5.12 16.29 9.86
CA ALA A 89 6.38 15.57 9.81
C ALA A 89 7.49 16.27 10.63
N GLN A 90 7.59 17.60 10.55
CA GLN A 90 8.52 18.38 11.37
C GLN A 90 8.23 18.24 12.87
N ARG A 91 6.97 18.27 13.27
CA ARG A 91 6.56 18.09 14.67
C ARG A 91 6.86 16.67 15.16
N MET A 92 6.73 15.67 14.30
CA MET A 92 7.08 14.28 14.62
C MET A 92 8.56 14.11 14.94
N THR A 93 9.48 14.79 14.22
CA THR A 93 10.92 14.74 14.52
C THR A 93 11.24 15.34 15.89
N GLN A 94 10.37 16.20 16.43
CA GLN A 94 10.46 16.76 17.78
C GLN A 94 9.83 15.86 18.86
N GLY A 95 9.29 14.69 18.47
CA GLY A 95 8.69 13.73 19.38
C GLY A 95 7.20 13.95 19.65
N ASP A 96 6.51 14.76 18.84
CA ASP A 96 5.07 15.00 19.00
C ASP A 96 4.24 13.78 18.60
N SER A 97 3.73 13.06 19.59
CA SER A 97 2.87 11.89 19.39
C SER A 97 1.52 12.22 18.77
N TYR A 98 1.02 13.44 18.98
CA TYR A 98 -0.23 13.90 18.38
C TYR A 98 -0.06 14.07 16.85
N ALA A 99 1.05 14.66 16.41
CA ALA A 99 1.37 14.82 14.99
C ALA A 99 1.47 13.43 14.30
N LYS A 100 2.14 12.45 14.94
CA LYS A 100 2.20 11.07 14.46
C LYS A 100 0.81 10.45 14.29
N LYS A 101 -0.04 10.58 15.30
CA LYS A 101 -1.42 10.08 15.27
C LYS A 101 -2.22 10.73 14.13
N ARG A 102 -2.15 12.05 14.02
CA ARG A 102 -2.89 12.83 13.02
C ARG A 102 -2.48 12.47 11.59
N LEU A 103 -1.18 12.33 11.32
CA LEU A 103 -0.66 11.90 10.01
C LEU A 103 -1.13 10.49 9.67
N SER A 104 -1.14 9.57 10.64
CA SER A 104 -1.64 8.20 10.45
C SER A 104 -3.13 8.19 10.13
N GLU A 105 -3.96 8.88 10.92
CA GLU A 105 -5.42 8.92 10.76
C GLU A 105 -5.85 9.49 9.40
N ALA A 106 -5.19 10.55 8.93
CA ALA A 106 -5.49 11.18 7.65
C ALA A 106 -5.17 10.27 6.44
N ASN A 107 -4.29 9.26 6.62
CA ASN A 107 -3.85 8.36 5.57
C ASN A 107 -4.47 6.94 5.64
N LEU A 108 -5.43 6.68 6.53
CA LEU A 108 -6.12 5.39 6.59
C LEU A 108 -6.87 5.06 5.28
N ARG A 109 -7.39 6.08 4.60
CA ARG A 109 -8.06 5.91 3.30
C ARG A 109 -7.11 5.38 2.22
N LEU A 110 -5.83 5.78 2.25
CA LEU A 110 -4.79 5.25 1.37
C LEU A 110 -4.60 3.75 1.58
N VAL A 111 -4.59 3.29 2.84
CA VAL A 111 -4.49 1.85 3.16
C VAL A 111 -5.64 1.07 2.55
N VAL A 112 -6.88 1.57 2.68
CA VAL A 112 -8.07 0.91 2.11
C VAL A 112 -7.97 0.79 0.60
N SER A 113 -7.53 1.84 -0.10
CA SER A 113 -7.38 1.84 -1.56
C SER A 113 -6.36 0.79 -2.04
N ILE A 114 -5.28 0.62 -1.30
CA ILE A 114 -4.26 -0.39 -1.60
C ILE A 114 -4.78 -1.79 -1.26
N ALA A 115 -5.37 -1.99 -0.06
CA ALA A 115 -5.88 -3.28 0.39
C ALA A 115 -6.97 -3.85 -0.55
N LYS A 116 -7.79 -2.98 -1.16
CA LYS A 116 -8.83 -3.36 -2.14
C LYS A 116 -8.24 -4.16 -3.33
N LYS A 117 -7.01 -3.86 -3.75
CA LYS A 117 -6.32 -4.57 -4.85
C LYS A 117 -5.90 -6.00 -4.48
N TYR A 118 -5.90 -6.34 -3.20
CA TYR A 118 -5.47 -7.65 -2.68
C TYR A 118 -6.62 -8.53 -2.20
N VAL A 119 -7.85 -8.10 -2.36
CA VAL A 119 -9.06 -8.89 -2.02
C VAL A 119 -9.08 -10.18 -2.85
N GLY A 120 -9.55 -11.28 -2.24
CA GLY A 120 -9.62 -12.59 -2.91
C GLY A 120 -8.33 -13.41 -2.90
N ARG A 121 -7.26 -12.94 -2.23
CA ARG A 121 -5.97 -13.65 -2.14
C ARG A 121 -5.83 -14.53 -0.88
N GLY A 122 -6.95 -14.89 -0.22
CA GLY A 122 -6.96 -15.83 0.91
C GLY A 122 -7.01 -15.17 2.29
N MET A 123 -7.13 -13.84 2.38
CA MET A 123 -7.37 -13.09 3.60
C MET A 123 -8.65 -12.28 3.50
N GLN A 124 -9.29 -12.01 4.64
CA GLN A 124 -10.46 -11.14 4.72
C GLN A 124 -10.06 -9.68 4.51
N PHE A 125 -10.98 -8.87 3.98
CA PHE A 125 -10.67 -7.47 3.66
C PHE A 125 -10.26 -6.64 4.87
N LEU A 126 -10.92 -6.82 6.01
CA LEU A 126 -10.54 -6.13 7.25
C LEU A 126 -9.15 -6.52 7.74
N ASP A 127 -8.77 -7.80 7.60
CA ASP A 127 -7.43 -8.26 7.98
C ASP A 127 -6.37 -7.64 7.10
N LEU A 128 -6.62 -7.54 5.77
CA LEU A 128 -5.73 -6.85 4.84
C LEU A 128 -5.55 -5.37 5.21
N ILE A 129 -6.64 -4.70 5.62
CA ILE A 129 -6.59 -3.32 6.08
C ILE A 129 -5.74 -3.21 7.35
N GLN A 130 -5.92 -4.10 8.34
CA GLN A 130 -5.17 -4.04 9.59
C GLN A 130 -3.67 -4.28 9.36
N GLU A 131 -3.31 -5.24 8.54
CA GLU A 131 -1.90 -5.45 8.16
C GLU A 131 -1.34 -4.24 7.40
N GLY A 132 -2.13 -3.64 6.50
CA GLY A 132 -1.77 -2.40 5.83
C GLY A 132 -1.60 -1.23 6.81
N ASN A 133 -2.43 -1.12 7.84
CA ASN A 133 -2.30 -0.11 8.88
C ASN A 133 -0.98 -0.26 9.67
N LEU A 134 -0.54 -1.50 9.94
CA LEU A 134 0.78 -1.74 10.55
C LEU A 134 1.92 -1.25 9.63
N GLY A 135 1.77 -1.44 8.31
CA GLY A 135 2.69 -0.87 7.33
C GLY A 135 2.69 0.66 7.35
N LEU A 136 1.51 1.29 7.38
CA LEU A 136 1.36 2.74 7.47
C LEU A 136 2.05 3.31 8.72
N ILE A 137 1.87 2.70 9.89
CA ILE A 137 2.50 3.14 11.14
C ILE A 137 4.03 3.12 11.00
N LYS A 138 4.60 2.06 10.40
CA LYS A 138 6.05 1.98 10.14
C LYS A 138 6.51 3.06 9.17
N ALA A 139 5.71 3.34 8.12
CA ALA A 139 6.01 4.42 7.19
C ALA A 139 6.04 5.78 7.89
N VAL A 140 5.06 6.07 8.76
CA VAL A 140 5.01 7.30 9.54
C VAL A 140 6.25 7.44 10.44
N GLU A 141 6.69 6.35 11.08
CA GLU A 141 7.88 6.36 11.96
C GLU A 141 9.19 6.66 11.23
N LYS A 142 9.30 6.23 9.97
CA LYS A 142 10.53 6.35 9.17
C LYS A 142 10.49 7.49 8.16
N PHE A 143 9.39 8.21 8.04
CA PHE A 143 9.22 9.25 7.04
C PHE A 143 10.15 10.43 7.29
N ASP A 144 10.91 10.80 6.26
CA ASP A 144 11.79 11.95 6.24
C ASP A 144 11.31 12.99 5.22
N TYR A 145 10.75 14.08 5.72
CA TYR A 145 10.23 15.17 4.89
C TYR A 145 11.32 15.94 4.14
N THR A 146 12.59 15.84 4.54
CA THR A 146 13.71 16.58 3.91
C THR A 146 14.04 16.05 2.52
N LYS A 147 13.59 14.82 2.19
CA LYS A 147 13.82 14.17 0.91
C LYS A 147 12.90 14.67 -0.23
N GLY A 148 11.93 15.52 0.04
CA GLY A 148 11.13 16.26 -0.94
C GLY A 148 9.99 15.49 -1.62
N PHE A 149 9.79 14.19 -1.34
CA PHE A 149 8.67 13.42 -1.88
C PHE A 149 7.46 13.41 -0.96
N LYS A 150 6.27 13.19 -1.54
CA LYS A 150 5.02 13.10 -0.78
C LYS A 150 5.03 11.88 0.15
N PHE A 151 4.39 12.03 1.29
CA PHE A 151 4.21 10.93 2.24
C PHE A 151 3.53 9.71 1.61
N SER A 152 2.52 9.93 0.77
CA SER A 152 1.78 8.86 0.09
C SER A 152 2.66 7.94 -0.76
N THR A 153 3.64 8.51 -1.46
CA THR A 153 4.60 7.76 -2.29
C THR A 153 5.41 6.79 -1.43
N TYR A 154 5.96 7.27 -0.33
CA TYR A 154 6.74 6.46 0.60
C TYR A 154 5.88 5.43 1.34
N ALA A 155 4.71 5.84 1.84
CA ALA A 155 3.81 4.98 2.60
C ALA A 155 3.25 3.81 1.77
N THR A 156 3.01 4.02 0.48
CA THR A 156 2.51 2.97 -0.42
C THR A 156 3.37 1.71 -0.40
N TRP A 157 4.70 1.86 -0.36
CA TRP A 157 5.64 0.75 -0.27
C TRP A 157 5.49 -0.04 1.02
N TRP A 158 5.47 0.64 2.15
CA TRP A 158 5.33 0.00 3.45
C TRP A 158 4.00 -0.73 3.61
N ILE A 159 2.92 -0.09 3.14
CA ILE A 159 1.58 -0.67 3.17
C ILE A 159 1.53 -1.92 2.29
N ARG A 160 2.02 -1.84 1.05
CA ARG A 160 2.05 -2.96 0.11
C ARG A 160 2.87 -4.12 0.64
N GLN A 161 4.07 -3.86 1.14
CA GLN A 161 4.94 -4.86 1.74
C GLN A 161 4.29 -5.56 2.93
N ALA A 162 3.65 -4.80 3.82
CA ALA A 162 2.97 -5.39 4.98
C ALA A 162 1.84 -6.33 4.54
N ILE A 163 1.01 -5.89 3.59
CA ILE A 163 -0.10 -6.68 3.06
C ILE A 163 0.42 -7.94 2.35
N THR A 164 1.40 -7.81 1.46
CA THR A 164 1.94 -8.94 0.69
C THR A 164 2.58 -9.98 1.61
N ARG A 165 3.34 -9.52 2.61
CA ARG A 165 3.95 -10.40 3.60
C ARG A 165 2.90 -11.11 4.45
N ALA A 166 1.86 -10.41 4.88
CA ALA A 166 0.76 -11.01 5.63
C ALA A 166 0.02 -12.08 4.81
N ILE A 167 -0.24 -11.83 3.53
CA ILE A 167 -0.83 -12.83 2.63
C ILE A 167 0.06 -14.07 2.53
N ALA A 168 1.37 -13.89 2.35
CA ALA A 168 2.31 -15.02 2.28
C ALA A 168 2.31 -15.86 3.56
N ASP A 169 2.23 -15.21 4.73
CA ASP A 169 2.30 -15.87 6.04
C ASP A 169 0.96 -16.47 6.50
N GLN A 170 -0.19 -15.87 6.16
CA GLN A 170 -1.47 -16.16 6.80
C GLN A 170 -2.57 -16.66 5.85
N ALA A 171 -2.44 -16.48 4.53
CA ALA A 171 -3.50 -16.82 3.59
C ALA A 171 -3.77 -18.33 3.46
N ARG A 172 -2.86 -19.18 3.92
CA ARG A 172 -2.97 -20.64 3.80
C ARG A 172 -3.26 -21.29 5.15
N THR A 173 -4.22 -22.20 5.19
CA THR A 173 -4.53 -23.02 6.38
C THR A 173 -3.30 -23.78 6.87
N ILE A 174 -2.52 -24.35 5.94
CA ILE A 174 -1.21 -24.95 6.24
C ILE A 174 -0.16 -23.91 5.83
N ARG A 175 0.48 -23.31 6.81
CA ARG A 175 1.47 -22.24 6.61
C ARG A 175 2.67 -22.73 5.80
N ILE A 176 3.02 -22.00 4.77
CA ILE A 176 4.25 -22.20 3.98
C ILE A 176 5.20 -21.05 4.30
N PRO A 177 6.51 -21.30 4.52
CA PRO A 177 7.49 -20.23 4.73
C PRO A 177 7.52 -19.24 3.56
N VAL A 178 7.74 -17.94 3.85
CA VAL A 178 7.66 -16.84 2.86
C VAL A 178 8.58 -17.09 1.66
N HIS A 179 9.84 -17.51 1.88
CA HIS A 179 10.78 -17.80 0.80
C HIS A 179 10.28 -18.90 -0.16
N MET A 180 9.51 -19.88 0.35
CA MET A 180 8.90 -20.91 -0.51
C MET A 180 7.73 -20.35 -1.31
N VAL A 181 6.95 -19.41 -0.73
CA VAL A 181 5.87 -18.72 -1.45
C VAL A 181 6.45 -17.89 -2.60
N GLU A 182 7.57 -17.20 -2.36
CA GLU A 182 8.31 -16.45 -3.38
C GLU A 182 8.79 -17.37 -4.50
N THR A 183 9.41 -18.49 -4.16
CA THR A 183 9.86 -19.49 -5.15
C THR A 183 8.69 -20.03 -5.99
N ILE A 184 7.57 -20.37 -5.34
CA ILE A 184 6.35 -20.83 -6.04
C ILE A 184 5.83 -19.75 -6.99
N THR A 185 5.86 -18.48 -6.57
CA THR A 185 5.40 -17.36 -7.38
C THR A 185 6.30 -17.14 -8.59
N LYS A 186 7.62 -17.24 -8.43
CA LYS A 186 8.59 -17.17 -9.53
C LYS A 186 8.38 -18.31 -10.54
N VAL A 187 8.24 -19.53 -10.06
CA VAL A 187 7.97 -20.70 -10.93
C VAL A 187 6.66 -20.52 -11.70
N LYS A 188 5.60 -20.05 -11.04
CA LYS A 188 4.32 -19.77 -11.73
C LYS A 188 4.44 -18.69 -12.78
N LYS A 189 5.18 -17.59 -12.50
CA LYS A 189 5.42 -16.51 -13.47
C LYS A 189 6.13 -17.04 -14.71
N VAL A 190 7.23 -17.80 -14.52
CA VAL A 190 8.00 -18.39 -15.63
C VAL A 190 7.17 -19.41 -16.41
N SER A 191 6.44 -20.29 -15.72
CA SER A 191 5.55 -21.26 -16.37
C SER A 191 4.49 -20.58 -17.22
N SER A 192 3.85 -19.52 -16.70
CA SER A 192 2.86 -18.76 -17.46
C SER A 192 3.46 -18.04 -18.67
N GLN A 193 4.68 -17.52 -18.55
CA GLN A 193 5.41 -16.90 -19.64
C GLN A 193 5.74 -17.90 -20.73
N LEU A 194 6.30 -19.06 -20.37
CA LEU A 194 6.63 -20.13 -21.31
C LEU A 194 5.38 -20.71 -22.00
N LEU A 195 4.28 -20.84 -21.26
CA LEU A 195 2.99 -21.24 -21.85
C LEU A 195 2.53 -20.25 -22.92
N HIS A 196 2.73 -18.96 -22.68
CA HIS A 196 2.35 -17.91 -23.64
C HIS A 196 3.25 -17.90 -24.89
N GLU A 197 4.56 -18.17 -24.71
CA GLU A 197 5.53 -18.21 -25.80
C GLU A 197 5.41 -19.49 -26.63
N ASN A 198 5.24 -20.64 -26.00
CA ASN A 198 5.28 -21.94 -26.67
C ASN A 198 3.89 -22.49 -27.02
N GLY A 199 2.81 -21.94 -26.45
CA GLY A 199 1.44 -22.40 -26.66
C GLY A 199 1.08 -23.73 -26.01
N HIS A 200 1.96 -24.32 -25.18
CA HIS A 200 1.73 -25.53 -24.41
C HIS A 200 2.37 -25.45 -23.02
N ASP A 201 1.87 -26.24 -22.07
CA ASP A 201 2.42 -26.30 -20.73
C ASP A 201 3.90 -26.74 -20.75
N PRO A 202 4.79 -25.95 -20.08
CA PRO A 202 6.20 -26.29 -19.99
C PRO A 202 6.40 -27.55 -19.15
N SER A 203 7.34 -28.45 -19.56
CA SER A 203 7.79 -29.57 -18.75
C SER A 203 8.77 -29.07 -17.67
N ALA A 204 9.06 -29.92 -16.69
CA ALA A 204 10.01 -29.62 -15.62
C ALA A 204 11.48 -29.83 -16.03
N ASP A 205 11.75 -30.26 -17.26
CA ASP A 205 13.09 -30.58 -17.80
C ASP A 205 13.74 -29.36 -18.47
#